data_0d2a45b6b730776fbfe30ffeeb8f9667
#
_entry.id   0d2a45b6b730776fbfe30ffeeb8f9667
#
_cell.length_a   1.000
_cell.length_b   1.000
_cell.length_c   1.000
_cell.angle_alpha   90.00
_cell.angle_beta   90.00
_cell.angle_gamma   90.00
#
_symmetry.space_group_name_H-M   'P 1'
#
loop_
_entity.id
_entity.type
_entity.pdbx_description
1 polymer ?
#
loop_
_entity_poly.entity_id
_entity_poly.type
_entity_poly.pdbx_seq_one_letter_code
_entity_poly.pdbx_strand_id
1 'polypeptide(L)'
;MTDLNSSRLHHAPNPWALTPLVVFLLSYLVVSIIAGDFYKMPITVAFVIASVVAIAMSKGGKISNRIEQFCRGAANSNIMLMVLIFILAGAFAQTAKAMGAVDATVNLAMSILPGNLLAAGIFLAACFISISVGTSVGTIVALAPVAVGIADKTGMPDALMLGVVVSGAMFGDNLSFISDTTIVATRTQGCNMNDKFKVNIRIALPIAILTGLLYVLIGSGVGSGYETGPIEWIKVLPYLVVLVTAICGVNVMMVLIAGIILSGIVGLLTGGFDIWGWNASMGLGITNMGELIIVTLLAGGMLEMIRYNGGVDWIILKLTSRIRSTKGAEGSIAALISFANLCTANNTIALIMAGPIAKDIADRFKIDPRRSASLLDIFSCFVQGIIPYGAQLLMAAGLGHVSPIEIMQYLYYPYLLGVGALLAITFNYPRKYAGDC
;
A
#
# COMPACT_ATOMS: atom_id res chain seq x y z
N MET A 1 20.06 -28.08 17.03
CA MET A 1 19.82 -26.91 16.15
C MET A 1 18.87 -27.20 15.00
N THR A 2 18.52 -28.41 14.71
CA THR A 2 17.69 -28.88 13.58
C THR A 2 16.20 -29.01 13.87
N ASP A 3 15.76 -29.04 15.13
CA ASP A 3 14.38 -29.44 15.45
C ASP A 3 13.34 -28.32 15.56
N LEU A 4 13.77 -27.08 15.71
CA LEU A 4 12.82 -25.94 15.83
C LEU A 4 12.32 -25.41 14.47
N ASN A 5 13.05 -25.66 13.39
CA ASN A 5 12.68 -25.19 12.04
C ASN A 5 11.79 -26.18 11.28
N SER A 6 11.82 -27.47 11.59
CA SER A 6 11.11 -28.49 10.81
C SER A 6 9.59 -28.50 11.05
N SER A 7 9.14 -28.10 12.23
CA SER A 7 7.70 -28.15 12.60
C SER A 7 6.86 -26.98 12.06
N ARG A 8 7.48 -25.96 11.47
CA ARG A 8 6.79 -24.74 10.95
C ARG A 8 6.91 -24.55 9.44
N LEU A 9 7.70 -25.35 8.77
CA LEU A 9 7.79 -25.34 7.32
C LEU A 9 6.54 -26.05 6.75
N HIS A 10 5.74 -25.32 5.99
CA HIS A 10 4.55 -25.87 5.33
C HIS A 10 4.92 -26.74 4.13
N HIS A 11 6.06 -26.44 3.48
CA HIS A 11 6.55 -27.13 2.30
C HIS A 11 8.09 -27.29 2.36
N ALA A 12 8.65 -28.22 1.57
CA ALA A 12 10.09 -28.36 1.45
C ALA A 12 10.72 -27.06 0.92
N PRO A 13 11.70 -26.46 1.63
CA PRO A 13 12.32 -25.20 1.22
C PRO A 13 12.94 -25.30 -0.17
N ASN A 14 12.56 -24.37 -1.06
CA ASN A 14 13.00 -24.41 -2.45
C ASN A 14 13.29 -22.98 -2.98
N PRO A 15 14.56 -22.62 -3.23
CA PRO A 15 14.91 -21.32 -3.78
C PRO A 15 14.36 -21.07 -5.18
N TRP A 16 14.23 -22.11 -5.99
CA TRP A 16 13.75 -22.01 -7.36
C TRP A 16 12.25 -21.62 -7.43
N ALA A 17 11.52 -21.79 -6.33
CA ALA A 17 10.14 -21.34 -6.25
C ALA A 17 10.00 -19.80 -6.31
N LEU A 18 11.09 -19.04 -6.12
CA LEU A 18 11.13 -17.57 -6.25
C LEU A 18 11.37 -17.10 -7.70
N THR A 19 11.71 -18.03 -8.61
CA THR A 19 12.00 -17.69 -10.03
C THR A 19 10.87 -16.87 -10.70
N PRO A 20 9.58 -17.13 -10.49
CA PRO A 20 8.52 -16.31 -11.11
C PRO A 20 8.61 -14.83 -10.71
N LEU A 21 8.92 -14.53 -9.44
CA LEU A 21 9.11 -13.15 -8.97
C LEU A 21 10.34 -12.49 -9.63
N VAL A 22 11.43 -13.25 -9.77
CA VAL A 22 12.64 -12.79 -10.46
C VAL A 22 12.35 -12.55 -11.94
N VAL A 23 11.60 -13.43 -12.60
CA VAL A 23 11.19 -13.29 -14.02
C VAL A 23 10.32 -12.07 -14.19
N PHE A 24 9.35 -11.82 -13.30
CA PHE A 24 8.54 -10.60 -13.31
C PHE A 24 9.42 -9.35 -13.28
N LEU A 25 10.28 -9.24 -12.26
CA LEU A 25 11.14 -8.07 -12.08
C LEU A 25 12.09 -7.87 -13.25
N LEU A 26 12.77 -8.94 -13.71
CA LEU A 26 13.72 -8.87 -14.81
C LEU A 26 13.04 -8.56 -16.14
N SER A 27 11.93 -9.20 -16.48
CA SER A 27 11.22 -8.94 -17.74
C SER A 27 10.75 -7.50 -17.81
N TYR A 28 10.18 -6.98 -16.72
CA TYR A 28 9.71 -5.61 -16.67
C TYR A 28 10.86 -4.60 -16.73
N LEU A 29 11.90 -4.75 -15.90
CA LEU A 29 13.03 -3.83 -15.85
C LEU A 29 13.90 -3.86 -17.11
N VAL A 30 14.24 -5.06 -17.61
CA VAL A 30 15.12 -5.21 -18.78
C VAL A 30 14.46 -4.63 -20.01
N VAL A 31 13.18 -4.94 -20.25
CA VAL A 31 12.47 -4.37 -21.41
C VAL A 31 12.35 -2.85 -21.28
N SER A 32 11.99 -2.34 -20.10
CA SER A 32 11.86 -0.90 -19.87
C SER A 32 13.19 -0.14 -20.07
N ILE A 33 14.30 -0.71 -19.59
CA ILE A 33 15.64 -0.11 -19.77
C ILE A 33 16.06 -0.12 -21.25
N ILE A 34 15.87 -1.26 -21.95
CA ILE A 34 16.21 -1.37 -23.37
C ILE A 34 15.38 -0.42 -24.22
N ALA A 35 14.10 -0.28 -23.90
CA ALA A 35 13.18 0.58 -24.61
C ALA A 35 13.33 2.08 -24.25
N GLY A 36 14.02 2.38 -23.13
CA GLY A 36 14.09 3.75 -22.57
C GLY A 36 12.75 4.30 -22.11
N ASP A 37 11.76 3.44 -21.91
CA ASP A 37 10.39 3.81 -21.61
C ASP A 37 9.68 2.69 -20.81
N PHE A 38 9.20 3.02 -19.61
CA PHE A 38 8.52 2.07 -18.73
C PHE A 38 7.11 1.67 -19.22
N TYR A 39 6.52 2.40 -20.16
CA TYR A 39 5.23 2.06 -20.77
C TYR A 39 5.33 1.04 -21.91
N LYS A 40 6.52 0.80 -22.44
CA LYS A 40 6.72 -0.19 -23.52
C LYS A 40 6.43 -1.63 -23.11
N MET A 41 6.57 -1.95 -21.82
CA MET A 41 6.21 -3.23 -21.26
C MET A 41 5.01 -3.05 -20.34
N PRO A 42 3.77 -3.36 -20.77
CA PRO A 42 2.62 -3.34 -19.86
C PRO A 42 2.86 -4.27 -18.68
N ILE A 43 2.61 -3.79 -17.46
CA ILE A 43 2.84 -4.57 -16.24
C ILE A 43 2.02 -5.87 -16.23
N THR A 44 0.84 -5.85 -16.83
CA THR A 44 -0.01 -7.02 -17.03
C THR A 44 0.69 -8.13 -17.80
N VAL A 45 1.44 -7.77 -18.87
CA VAL A 45 2.19 -8.74 -19.71
C VAL A 45 3.32 -9.37 -18.90
N ALA A 46 4.04 -8.57 -18.12
CA ALA A 46 5.09 -9.09 -17.23
C ALA A 46 4.53 -10.09 -16.21
N PHE A 47 3.34 -9.80 -15.64
CA PHE A 47 2.64 -10.73 -14.74
C PHE A 47 2.14 -11.99 -15.44
N VAL A 48 1.67 -11.91 -16.69
CA VAL A 48 1.29 -13.10 -17.47
C VAL A 48 2.49 -14.00 -17.69
N ILE A 49 3.64 -13.46 -18.11
CA ILE A 49 4.88 -14.22 -18.31
C ILE A 49 5.30 -14.90 -17.00
N ALA A 50 5.35 -14.16 -15.90
CA ALA A 50 5.71 -14.70 -14.60
C ALA A 50 4.73 -15.77 -14.11
N SER A 51 3.43 -15.61 -14.34
CA SER A 51 2.39 -16.57 -13.99
C SER A 51 2.53 -17.87 -14.79
N VAL A 52 2.80 -17.79 -16.09
CA VAL A 52 3.08 -18.96 -16.94
C VAL A 52 4.31 -19.72 -16.40
N VAL A 53 5.38 -19.01 -16.07
CA VAL A 53 6.59 -19.61 -15.47
C VAL A 53 6.27 -20.24 -14.13
N ALA A 54 5.47 -19.61 -13.27
CA ALA A 54 5.05 -20.14 -11.98
C ALA A 54 4.30 -21.47 -12.12
N ILE A 55 3.35 -21.55 -13.07
CA ILE A 55 2.59 -22.77 -13.36
C ILE A 55 3.50 -23.86 -13.96
N ALA A 56 4.38 -23.49 -14.91
CA ALA A 56 5.25 -24.43 -15.60
C ALA A 56 6.28 -25.07 -14.64
N MET A 57 6.89 -24.28 -13.75
CA MET A 57 7.91 -24.73 -12.79
C MET A 57 7.34 -25.46 -11.57
N SER A 58 6.03 -25.37 -11.33
CA SER A 58 5.42 -25.96 -10.14
C SER A 58 5.53 -27.48 -10.14
N LYS A 59 5.84 -28.04 -8.98
CA LYS A 59 5.79 -29.48 -8.72
C LYS A 59 4.37 -29.87 -8.34
N GLY A 60 3.78 -30.82 -9.00
CA GLY A 60 2.45 -31.28 -8.60
C GLY A 60 1.58 -31.81 -9.72
N GLY A 61 1.90 -32.97 -10.26
CA GLY A 61 1.02 -33.77 -11.10
C GLY A 61 0.66 -33.10 -12.43
N LYS A 62 -0.59 -33.26 -12.85
CA LYS A 62 -1.13 -32.75 -14.13
C LYS A 62 -1.17 -31.22 -14.14
N ILE A 63 -1.01 -30.63 -15.31
CA ILE A 63 -1.07 -29.19 -15.53
C ILE A 63 -2.37 -28.58 -14.99
N SER A 64 -3.50 -29.30 -15.09
CA SER A 64 -4.79 -28.88 -14.56
C SER A 64 -4.76 -28.60 -13.05
N ASN A 65 -4.06 -29.43 -12.26
CA ASN A 65 -3.95 -29.24 -10.81
C ASN A 65 -3.11 -27.99 -10.45
N ARG A 66 -2.08 -27.73 -11.27
CA ARG A 66 -1.24 -26.53 -11.09
C ARG A 66 -2.03 -25.24 -11.40
N ILE A 67 -2.83 -25.28 -12.48
CA ILE A 67 -3.73 -24.17 -12.82
C ILE A 67 -4.76 -23.98 -11.71
N GLU A 68 -5.35 -25.05 -11.19
CA GLU A 68 -6.30 -24.96 -10.06
C GLU A 68 -5.65 -24.33 -8.83
N GLN A 69 -4.41 -24.71 -8.49
CA GLN A 69 -3.69 -24.09 -7.36
C GLN A 69 -3.43 -22.60 -7.61
N PHE A 70 -3.06 -22.21 -8.83
CA PHE A 70 -2.94 -20.82 -9.23
C PHE A 70 -4.26 -20.07 -9.05
N CYS A 71 -5.37 -20.64 -9.53
CA CYS A 71 -6.71 -20.05 -9.39
C CYS A 71 -7.12 -19.90 -7.92
N ARG A 72 -6.76 -20.85 -7.04
CA ARG A 72 -7.01 -20.72 -5.59
C ARG A 72 -6.29 -19.52 -4.99
N GLY A 73 -5.07 -19.21 -5.45
CA GLY A 73 -4.36 -18.00 -5.06
C GLY A 73 -5.03 -16.73 -5.56
N ALA A 74 -5.39 -16.69 -6.85
CA ALA A 74 -6.12 -15.58 -7.44
C ALA A 74 -7.48 -15.32 -6.79
N ALA A 75 -8.18 -16.39 -6.39
CA ALA A 75 -9.49 -16.33 -5.72
C ALA A 75 -9.39 -16.24 -4.18
N ASN A 76 -8.22 -15.95 -3.64
CA ASN A 76 -8.06 -15.72 -2.19
C ASN A 76 -8.98 -14.57 -1.73
N SER A 77 -9.60 -14.71 -0.56
CA SER A 77 -10.58 -13.74 -0.05
C SER A 77 -10.05 -12.30 0.03
N ASN A 78 -8.77 -12.11 0.39
CA ASN A 78 -8.16 -10.78 0.43
C ASN A 78 -7.94 -10.21 -0.96
N ILE A 79 -7.54 -11.04 -1.93
CA ILE A 79 -7.41 -10.65 -3.34
C ILE A 79 -8.77 -10.23 -3.89
N MET A 80 -9.81 -11.02 -3.66
CA MET A 80 -11.17 -10.70 -4.11
C MET A 80 -11.73 -9.45 -3.44
N LEU A 81 -11.42 -9.22 -2.15
CA LEU A 81 -11.78 -7.98 -1.47
C LEU A 81 -11.13 -6.76 -2.12
N MET A 82 -9.84 -6.85 -2.48
CA MET A 82 -9.13 -5.78 -3.21
C MET A 82 -9.77 -5.50 -4.57
N VAL A 83 -10.13 -6.55 -5.32
CA VAL A 83 -10.83 -6.42 -6.61
C VAL A 83 -12.16 -5.67 -6.43
N LEU A 84 -12.96 -6.03 -5.42
CA LEU A 84 -14.22 -5.33 -5.13
C LEU A 84 -14.00 -3.87 -4.75
N ILE A 85 -12.96 -3.57 -3.97
CA ILE A 85 -12.60 -2.18 -3.63
C ILE A 85 -12.20 -1.41 -4.90
N PHE A 86 -11.42 -1.99 -5.81
CA PHE A 86 -11.05 -1.33 -7.07
C PHE A 86 -12.28 -1.00 -7.93
N ILE A 87 -13.21 -1.96 -8.06
CA ILE A 87 -14.47 -1.76 -8.78
C ILE A 87 -15.26 -0.58 -8.21
N LEU A 88 -15.49 -0.58 -6.90
CA LEU A 88 -16.25 0.49 -6.23
C LEU A 88 -15.51 1.84 -6.24
N ALA A 89 -14.19 1.83 -6.06
CA ALA A 89 -13.38 3.04 -6.09
C ALA A 89 -13.38 3.70 -7.48
N GLY A 90 -13.25 2.91 -8.54
CA GLY A 90 -13.35 3.41 -9.91
C GLY A 90 -14.73 4.02 -10.20
N ALA A 91 -15.81 3.31 -9.82
CA ALA A 91 -17.17 3.81 -9.97
C ALA A 91 -17.39 5.13 -9.22
N PHE A 92 -16.93 5.22 -7.96
CA PHE A 92 -17.01 6.45 -7.16
C PHE A 92 -16.22 7.59 -7.78
N ALA A 93 -14.94 7.37 -8.08
CA ALA A 93 -14.04 8.40 -8.58
C ALA A 93 -14.57 9.03 -9.89
N GLN A 94 -15.00 8.19 -10.83
CA GLN A 94 -15.51 8.67 -12.12
C GLN A 94 -16.88 9.35 -11.99
N THR A 95 -17.76 8.84 -11.11
CA THR A 95 -19.05 9.52 -10.82
C THR A 95 -18.82 10.88 -10.17
N ALA A 96 -17.94 10.95 -9.16
CA ALA A 96 -17.59 12.20 -8.48
C ALA A 96 -16.93 13.21 -9.45
N LYS A 97 -16.07 12.74 -10.35
CA LYS A 97 -15.46 13.57 -11.40
C LYS A 97 -16.53 14.10 -12.36
N ALA A 98 -17.41 13.26 -12.85
CA ALA A 98 -18.43 13.63 -13.83
C ALA A 98 -19.44 14.67 -13.28
N MET A 99 -19.76 14.61 -11.98
CA MET A 99 -20.62 15.61 -11.34
C MET A 99 -19.91 16.91 -10.94
N GLY A 100 -18.58 16.98 -11.07
CA GLY A 100 -17.76 18.14 -10.69
C GLY A 100 -17.37 18.21 -9.21
N ALA A 101 -17.47 17.10 -8.45
CA ALA A 101 -17.07 17.04 -7.04
C ALA A 101 -15.58 17.23 -6.85
N VAL A 102 -14.76 16.67 -7.77
CA VAL A 102 -13.31 16.82 -7.74
C VAL A 102 -12.95 18.30 -7.84
N ASP A 103 -13.45 19.00 -8.87
CA ASP A 103 -13.17 20.43 -9.08
C ASP A 103 -13.59 21.30 -7.90
N ALA A 104 -14.79 21.05 -7.36
CA ALA A 104 -15.30 21.79 -6.21
C ALA A 104 -14.43 21.57 -4.96
N THR A 105 -13.97 20.32 -4.72
CA THR A 105 -13.11 19.99 -3.58
C THR A 105 -11.70 20.55 -3.77
N VAL A 106 -11.17 20.53 -4.98
CA VAL A 106 -9.88 21.16 -5.33
C VAL A 106 -9.93 22.66 -5.12
N ASN A 107 -10.99 23.34 -5.62
CA ASN A 107 -11.17 24.78 -5.40
C ASN A 107 -11.23 25.12 -3.91
N LEU A 108 -11.93 24.32 -3.11
CA LEU A 108 -11.98 24.48 -1.65
C LEU A 108 -10.57 24.32 -1.04
N ALA A 109 -9.84 23.27 -1.37
CA ALA A 109 -8.49 23.04 -0.85
C ALA A 109 -7.52 24.18 -1.21
N MET A 110 -7.56 24.63 -2.47
CA MET A 110 -6.72 25.72 -2.98
C MET A 110 -7.10 27.11 -2.42
N SER A 111 -8.35 27.29 -1.97
CA SER A 111 -8.76 28.54 -1.30
C SER A 111 -8.26 28.63 0.14
N ILE A 112 -7.99 27.49 0.78
CA ILE A 112 -7.54 27.42 2.19
C ILE A 112 -6.01 27.41 2.28
N LEU A 113 -5.33 26.70 1.36
CA LEU A 113 -3.89 26.48 1.41
C LEU A 113 -3.18 27.28 0.31
N PRO A 114 -2.11 28.03 0.64
CA PRO A 114 -1.25 28.63 -0.37
C PRO A 114 -0.56 27.53 -1.22
N GLY A 115 -0.26 27.84 -2.49
CA GLY A 115 0.25 26.87 -3.47
C GLY A 115 1.47 26.07 -3.00
N ASN A 116 2.40 26.75 -2.34
CA ASN A 116 3.61 26.13 -1.77
C ASN A 116 3.33 25.14 -0.62
N LEU A 117 2.16 25.16 -0.01
CA LEU A 117 1.77 24.27 1.07
C LEU A 117 0.80 23.16 0.63
N LEU A 118 0.34 23.13 -0.63
CA LEU A 118 -0.66 22.16 -1.10
C LEU A 118 -0.18 20.72 -0.94
N ALA A 119 1.03 20.40 -1.41
CA ALA A 119 1.58 19.06 -1.28
C ALA A 119 1.73 18.63 0.19
N ALA A 120 2.28 19.50 1.03
CA ALA A 120 2.41 19.23 2.46
C ALA A 120 1.05 19.13 3.16
N GLY A 121 0.07 19.96 2.77
CA GLY A 121 -1.30 19.92 3.30
C GLY A 121 -2.01 18.60 2.95
N ILE A 122 -1.90 18.12 1.71
CA ILE A 122 -2.42 16.81 1.30
C ILE A 122 -1.71 15.67 2.05
N PHE A 123 -0.39 15.77 2.24
CA PHE A 123 0.34 14.80 3.06
C PHE A 123 -0.21 14.72 4.48
N LEU A 124 -0.38 15.87 5.15
CA LEU A 124 -0.91 15.92 6.51
C LEU A 124 -2.37 15.42 6.57
N ALA A 125 -3.21 15.78 5.60
CA ALA A 125 -4.57 15.26 5.50
C ALA A 125 -4.57 13.73 5.35
N ALA A 126 -3.73 13.19 4.47
CA ALA A 126 -3.57 11.75 4.30
C ALA A 126 -3.08 11.05 5.57
N CYS A 127 -2.11 11.64 6.30
CA CYS A 127 -1.66 11.15 7.59
C CYS A 127 -2.81 11.05 8.60
N PHE A 128 -3.57 12.14 8.74
CA PHE A 128 -4.67 12.23 9.71
C PHE A 128 -5.80 11.25 9.37
N ILE A 129 -6.23 11.20 8.12
CA ILE A 129 -7.30 10.31 7.67
C ILE A 129 -6.88 8.86 7.87
N SER A 130 -5.67 8.49 7.44
CA SER A 130 -5.18 7.11 7.54
C SER A 130 -5.05 6.63 8.99
N ILE A 131 -4.59 7.49 9.93
CA ILE A 131 -4.57 7.16 11.36
C ILE A 131 -6.00 6.89 11.84
N SER A 132 -6.95 7.73 11.45
CA SER A 132 -8.34 7.69 11.92
C SER A 132 -9.13 6.52 11.33
N VAL A 133 -8.91 6.21 10.05
CA VAL A 133 -9.61 5.13 9.32
C VAL A 133 -8.97 3.76 9.59
N GLY A 134 -7.65 3.74 9.85
CA GLY A 134 -6.90 2.51 10.03
C GLY A 134 -6.60 1.74 8.74
N THR A 135 -6.74 2.39 7.56
CA THR A 135 -6.42 1.77 6.28
C THR A 135 -5.82 2.75 5.29
N SER A 136 -4.65 2.41 4.75
CA SER A 136 -3.97 3.18 3.72
C SER A 136 -4.75 3.20 2.40
N VAL A 137 -5.33 2.07 1.99
CA VAL A 137 -6.10 1.96 0.74
C VAL A 137 -7.32 2.89 0.76
N GLY A 138 -8.08 2.90 1.86
CA GLY A 138 -9.24 3.79 2.02
C GLY A 138 -8.87 5.28 1.92
N THR A 139 -7.73 5.65 2.51
CA THR A 139 -7.20 7.01 2.44
C THR A 139 -6.80 7.40 1.02
N ILE A 140 -6.12 6.49 0.28
CA ILE A 140 -5.73 6.72 -1.10
C ILE A 140 -6.97 6.92 -1.99
N VAL A 141 -7.98 6.06 -1.84
CA VAL A 141 -9.24 6.17 -2.59
C VAL A 141 -9.90 7.52 -2.38
N ALA A 142 -9.92 8.02 -1.14
CA ALA A 142 -10.54 9.28 -0.80
C ALA A 142 -9.77 10.50 -1.33
N LEU A 143 -8.45 10.47 -1.31
CA LEU A 143 -7.64 11.66 -1.59
C LEU A 143 -6.98 11.68 -2.98
N ALA A 144 -6.75 10.53 -3.62
CA ALA A 144 -6.05 10.49 -4.90
C ALA A 144 -6.73 11.34 -6.00
N PRO A 145 -8.06 11.30 -6.19
CA PRO A 145 -8.69 12.14 -7.21
C PRO A 145 -8.56 13.65 -6.92
N VAL A 146 -8.58 14.03 -5.65
CA VAL A 146 -8.38 15.44 -5.24
C VAL A 146 -6.92 15.86 -5.49
N ALA A 147 -5.98 14.99 -5.18
CA ALA A 147 -4.55 15.22 -5.41
C ALA A 147 -4.22 15.40 -6.90
N VAL A 148 -4.80 14.56 -7.78
CA VAL A 148 -4.69 14.70 -9.24
C VAL A 148 -5.32 16.01 -9.71
N GLY A 149 -6.52 16.35 -9.23
CA GLY A 149 -7.16 17.62 -9.58
C GLY A 149 -6.36 18.86 -9.14
N ILE A 150 -5.62 18.79 -8.03
CA ILE A 150 -4.67 19.84 -7.62
C ILE A 150 -3.47 19.87 -8.58
N ALA A 151 -2.93 18.69 -8.95
CA ALA A 151 -1.83 18.59 -9.90
C ALA A 151 -2.18 19.24 -11.25
N ASP A 152 -3.34 18.90 -11.80
CA ASP A 152 -3.87 19.48 -13.05
C ASP A 152 -3.95 21.03 -13.01
N LYS A 153 -4.38 21.59 -11.88
CA LYS A 153 -4.52 23.06 -11.73
C LYS A 153 -3.22 23.79 -11.43
N THR A 154 -2.27 23.11 -10.80
CA THR A 154 -1.01 23.73 -10.35
C THR A 154 0.17 23.44 -11.27
N GLY A 155 0.00 22.51 -12.21
CA GLY A 155 1.08 22.02 -13.08
C GLY A 155 2.09 21.13 -12.38
N MET A 156 1.79 20.67 -11.15
CA MET A 156 2.61 19.64 -10.48
C MET A 156 2.42 18.29 -11.16
N PRO A 157 3.44 17.41 -11.18
CA PRO A 157 3.28 16.06 -11.70
C PRO A 157 2.23 15.25 -10.91
N ASP A 158 1.32 14.55 -11.59
CA ASP A 158 0.34 13.66 -10.96
C ASP A 158 1.02 12.61 -10.07
N ALA A 159 2.10 12.03 -10.57
CA ALA A 159 2.88 11.04 -9.84
C ALA A 159 3.43 11.58 -8.51
N LEU A 160 3.84 12.87 -8.46
CA LEU A 160 4.26 13.53 -7.22
C LEU A 160 3.09 13.60 -6.24
N MET A 161 1.94 14.13 -6.66
CA MET A 161 0.79 14.33 -5.77
C MET A 161 0.21 13.00 -5.28
N LEU A 162 0.23 11.97 -6.10
CA LEU A 162 -0.12 10.61 -5.70
C LEU A 162 0.91 10.02 -4.72
N GLY A 163 2.21 10.25 -4.94
CA GLY A 163 3.28 9.87 -4.01
C GLY A 163 3.12 10.55 -2.64
N VAL A 164 2.65 11.80 -2.62
CA VAL A 164 2.28 12.53 -1.39
C VAL A 164 1.15 11.82 -0.63
N VAL A 165 0.08 11.44 -1.34
CA VAL A 165 -1.07 10.74 -0.74
C VAL A 165 -0.66 9.37 -0.20
N VAL A 166 0.06 8.58 -0.99
CA VAL A 166 0.56 7.25 -0.57
C VAL A 166 1.48 7.38 0.64
N SER A 167 2.39 8.36 0.64
CA SER A 167 3.30 8.62 1.76
C SER A 167 2.54 8.91 3.06
N GLY A 168 1.54 9.77 3.01
CA GLY A 168 0.69 10.08 4.17
C GLY A 168 -0.16 8.90 4.62
N ALA A 169 -0.71 8.14 3.67
CA ALA A 169 -1.49 6.94 3.95
C ALA A 169 -0.64 5.87 4.67
N MET A 170 0.61 5.67 4.25
CA MET A 170 1.52 4.72 4.89
C MET A 170 1.98 5.17 6.28
N PHE A 171 2.12 6.47 6.53
CA PHE A 171 2.34 6.99 7.88
C PHE A 171 1.19 6.65 8.82
N GLY A 172 -0.04 6.86 8.37
CA GLY A 172 -1.22 6.56 9.17
C GLY A 172 -1.37 5.06 9.44
N ASP A 173 -1.17 4.22 8.45
CA ASP A 173 -1.22 2.76 8.60
C ASP A 173 -0.23 2.25 9.66
N ASN A 174 0.99 2.83 9.69
CA ASN A 174 2.02 2.53 10.69
C ASN A 174 1.67 2.98 12.12
N LEU A 175 0.98 4.11 12.28
CA LEU A 175 0.67 4.70 13.59
C LEU A 175 -0.77 4.50 14.06
N SER A 176 -1.66 3.99 13.23
CA SER A 176 -3.05 3.74 13.63
C SER A 176 -3.14 2.68 14.73
N PHE A 177 -4.05 2.89 15.70
CA PHE A 177 -4.38 1.91 16.72
C PHE A 177 -5.32 0.80 16.21
N ILE A 178 -6.04 1.05 15.13
CA ILE A 178 -7.10 0.19 14.60
C ILE A 178 -6.73 -0.49 13.29
N SER A 179 -5.52 -0.23 12.74
CA SER A 179 -5.09 -0.89 11.50
C SER A 179 -4.86 -2.38 11.72
N ASP A 180 -5.20 -3.17 10.71
CA ASP A 180 -5.00 -4.63 10.73
C ASP A 180 -3.54 -4.99 10.99
N THR A 181 -2.60 -4.22 10.46
CA THR A 181 -1.16 -4.41 10.68
C THR A 181 -0.78 -4.25 12.14
N THR A 182 -1.28 -3.21 12.79
CA THR A 182 -1.07 -2.99 14.24
C THR A 182 -1.64 -4.13 15.07
N ILE A 183 -2.87 -4.56 14.77
CA ILE A 183 -3.55 -5.63 15.49
C ILE A 183 -2.75 -6.93 15.38
N VAL A 184 -2.36 -7.33 14.18
CA VAL A 184 -1.62 -8.58 13.94
C VAL A 184 -0.21 -8.51 14.53
N ALA A 185 0.53 -7.41 14.32
CA ALA A 185 1.87 -7.26 14.87
C ALA A 185 1.87 -7.35 16.41
N THR A 186 0.94 -6.68 17.08
CA THR A 186 0.87 -6.68 18.55
C THR A 186 0.40 -8.02 19.11
N ARG A 187 -0.63 -8.63 18.50
CA ARG A 187 -1.14 -9.93 18.96
C ARG A 187 -0.13 -11.04 18.81
N THR A 188 0.59 -11.09 17.69
CA THR A 188 1.60 -12.13 17.44
C THR A 188 2.79 -12.00 18.39
N GLN A 189 3.14 -10.77 18.80
CA GLN A 189 4.25 -10.53 19.74
C GLN A 189 3.81 -10.55 21.22
N GLY A 190 2.52 -10.55 21.51
CA GLY A 190 1.99 -10.56 22.89
C GLY A 190 2.17 -9.22 23.62
N CYS A 191 2.06 -8.10 22.91
CA CYS A 191 2.11 -6.77 23.50
C CYS A 191 0.85 -5.94 23.19
N ASN A 192 0.66 -4.81 23.90
CA ASN A 192 -0.47 -3.91 23.69
C ASN A 192 -0.23 -2.94 22.53
N MET A 193 -1.31 -2.53 21.84
CA MET A 193 -1.23 -1.55 20.75
C MET A 193 -0.62 -0.21 21.18
N ASN A 194 -0.99 0.28 22.37
CA ASN A 194 -0.41 1.50 22.96
C ASN A 194 1.11 1.42 23.14
N ASP A 195 1.63 0.24 23.45
CA ASP A 195 3.06 0.06 23.68
C ASP A 195 3.83 0.03 22.35
N LYS A 196 3.29 -0.62 21.32
CA LYS A 196 3.82 -0.56 19.95
C LYS A 196 3.79 0.89 19.43
N PHE A 197 2.69 1.62 19.65
CA PHE A 197 2.55 3.02 19.23
C PHE A 197 3.66 3.90 19.84
N LYS A 198 3.98 3.73 21.14
CA LYS A 198 5.05 4.49 21.81
C LYS A 198 6.44 4.26 21.22
N VAL A 199 6.68 3.09 20.63
CA VAL A 199 7.93 2.80 19.91
C VAL A 199 7.89 3.40 18.52
N ASN A 200 6.82 3.13 17.77
CA ASN A 200 6.69 3.56 16.37
C ASN A 200 6.70 5.10 16.24
N ILE A 201 5.99 5.83 17.10
CA ILE A 201 5.92 7.29 17.00
C ILE A 201 7.29 7.95 17.12
N ARG A 202 8.19 7.38 17.92
CA ARG A 202 9.56 7.90 18.08
C ARG A 202 10.40 7.76 16.82
N ILE A 203 10.08 6.79 15.96
CA ILE A 203 10.77 6.57 14.69
C ILE A 203 10.00 7.28 13.57
N ALA A 204 8.71 7.06 13.48
CA ALA A 204 7.89 7.52 12.37
C ALA A 204 7.61 9.02 12.37
N LEU A 205 7.40 9.66 13.55
CA LEU A 205 7.05 11.07 13.63
C LEU A 205 8.19 12.01 13.16
N PRO A 206 9.46 11.85 13.58
CA PRO A 206 10.55 12.65 13.02
C PRO A 206 10.69 12.52 11.52
N ILE A 207 10.46 11.33 10.97
CA ILE A 207 10.50 11.04 9.55
C ILE A 207 9.34 11.73 8.83
N ALA A 208 8.13 11.69 9.41
CA ALA A 208 6.97 12.38 8.84
C ALA A 208 7.16 13.90 8.81
N ILE A 209 7.74 14.48 9.87
CA ILE A 209 8.08 15.91 9.90
C ILE A 209 9.09 16.24 8.79
N LEU A 210 10.15 15.45 8.66
CA LEU A 210 11.12 15.63 7.58
C LEU A 210 10.48 15.50 6.20
N THR A 211 9.61 14.52 6.01
CA THR A 211 8.86 14.33 4.76
C THR A 211 7.96 15.53 4.45
N GLY A 212 7.23 16.02 5.45
CA GLY A 212 6.39 17.21 5.32
C GLY A 212 7.20 18.45 4.90
N LEU A 213 8.38 18.65 5.51
CA LEU A 213 9.29 19.73 5.13
C LEU A 213 9.81 19.58 3.69
N LEU A 214 10.12 18.36 3.24
CA LEU A 214 10.49 18.10 1.85
C LEU A 214 9.36 18.46 0.90
N TYR A 215 8.11 18.13 1.23
CA TYR A 215 6.97 18.51 0.40
C TYR A 215 6.71 20.02 0.39
N VAL A 216 6.98 20.74 1.48
CA VAL A 216 6.96 22.21 1.49
C VAL A 216 8.03 22.78 0.54
N LEU A 217 9.25 22.22 0.58
CA LEU A 217 10.34 22.67 -0.30
C LEU A 217 10.03 22.40 -1.78
N ILE A 218 9.47 21.25 -2.11
CA ILE A 218 9.06 20.91 -3.48
C ILE A 218 7.92 21.82 -3.94
N GLY A 219 6.94 22.06 -3.06
CA GLY A 219 5.83 22.99 -3.34
C GLY A 219 6.24 24.43 -3.51
N SER A 220 7.43 24.84 -3.03
CA SER A 220 7.89 26.23 -3.12
C SER A 220 8.09 26.73 -4.55
N GLY A 221 8.20 25.83 -5.54
CA GLY A 221 8.24 26.17 -6.98
C GLY A 221 6.87 26.42 -7.61
N VAL A 222 5.78 26.16 -6.89
CA VAL A 222 4.41 26.39 -7.38
C VAL A 222 4.09 27.86 -7.24
N GLY A 223 3.94 28.55 -8.37
CA GLY A 223 3.59 29.97 -8.40
C GLY A 223 2.19 30.21 -7.81
N SER A 224 1.95 31.43 -7.33
CA SER A 224 0.64 31.87 -6.84
C SER A 224 -0.37 32.22 -7.94
N GLY A 225 -0.05 31.89 -9.20
CA GLY A 225 -0.80 32.34 -10.38
C GLY A 225 -1.95 31.41 -10.83
N TYR A 226 -2.37 30.45 -10.02
CA TYR A 226 -3.51 29.61 -10.35
C TYR A 226 -4.85 30.30 -9.97
N GLU A 227 -5.80 30.27 -10.87
CA GLU A 227 -7.14 30.75 -10.60
C GLU A 227 -7.94 29.70 -9.83
N THR A 228 -8.44 30.09 -8.66
CA THR A 228 -9.42 29.27 -7.93
C THR A 228 -10.81 29.56 -8.48
N GLY A 229 -11.48 28.54 -8.98
CA GLY A 229 -12.88 28.66 -9.38
C GLY A 229 -13.82 28.82 -8.18
N PRO A 230 -15.12 29.09 -8.42
CA PRO A 230 -16.11 29.16 -7.36
C PRO A 230 -16.23 27.86 -6.59
N ILE A 231 -16.45 27.94 -5.27
CA ILE A 231 -16.67 26.78 -4.42
C ILE A 231 -18.15 26.39 -4.47
N GLU A 232 -18.45 25.27 -5.13
CA GLU A 232 -19.80 24.71 -5.18
C GLU A 232 -20.00 23.72 -4.02
N TRP A 233 -20.40 24.22 -2.86
CA TRP A 233 -20.51 23.46 -1.60
C TRP A 233 -21.30 22.16 -1.71
N ILE A 234 -22.40 22.14 -2.49
CA ILE A 234 -23.22 20.95 -2.66
C ILE A 234 -22.44 19.83 -3.37
N LYS A 235 -21.52 20.17 -4.28
CA LYS A 235 -20.68 19.20 -4.98
C LYS A 235 -19.51 18.69 -4.14
N VAL A 236 -19.11 19.41 -3.08
CA VAL A 236 -18.11 18.97 -2.11
C VAL A 236 -18.67 17.90 -1.17
N LEU A 237 -20.01 17.90 -0.95
CA LEU A 237 -20.67 17.03 0.03
C LEU A 237 -20.34 15.53 -0.08
N PRO A 238 -20.27 14.90 -1.27
CA PRO A 238 -19.93 13.49 -1.38
C PRO A 238 -18.53 13.16 -0.81
N TYR A 239 -17.53 14.01 -1.08
CA TYR A 239 -16.20 13.83 -0.50
C TYR A 239 -16.18 14.03 1.01
N LEU A 240 -16.91 15.02 1.53
CA LEU A 240 -17.02 15.22 2.98
C LEU A 240 -17.66 14.01 3.66
N VAL A 241 -18.73 13.44 3.08
CA VAL A 241 -19.38 12.24 3.63
C VAL A 241 -18.45 11.03 3.58
N VAL A 242 -17.75 10.82 2.47
CA VAL A 242 -16.73 9.76 2.36
C VAL A 242 -15.65 9.92 3.42
N LEU A 243 -15.11 11.12 3.61
CA LEU A 243 -14.09 11.39 4.63
C LEU A 243 -14.62 11.19 6.05
N VAL A 244 -15.78 11.76 6.39
CA VAL A 244 -16.35 11.66 7.73
C VAL A 244 -16.71 10.22 8.07
N THR A 245 -17.37 9.48 7.16
CA THR A 245 -17.74 8.09 7.39
C THR A 245 -16.51 7.18 7.49
N ALA A 246 -15.47 7.45 6.68
CA ALA A 246 -14.20 6.76 6.79
C ALA A 246 -13.54 7.01 8.16
N ILE A 247 -13.43 8.27 8.61
CA ILE A 247 -12.89 8.63 9.93
C ILE A 247 -13.70 7.99 11.07
N CYS A 248 -15.02 7.83 10.91
CA CYS A 248 -15.86 7.11 11.86
C CYS A 248 -15.66 5.58 11.87
N GLY A 249 -14.76 5.04 11.06
CA GLY A 249 -14.42 3.62 11.02
C GLY A 249 -15.45 2.76 10.27
N VAL A 250 -16.26 3.35 9.40
CA VAL A 250 -17.19 2.60 8.53
C VAL A 250 -16.37 1.79 7.52
N ASN A 251 -16.82 0.59 7.19
CA ASN A 251 -16.17 -0.29 6.23
C ASN A 251 -16.00 0.42 4.87
N VAL A 252 -14.79 0.34 4.28
CA VAL A 252 -14.41 1.03 3.04
C VAL A 252 -15.39 0.78 1.90
N MET A 253 -15.89 -0.44 1.73
CA MET A 253 -16.89 -0.75 0.68
C MET A 253 -18.19 0.02 0.90
N MET A 254 -18.67 0.10 2.16
CA MET A 254 -19.90 0.86 2.50
C MET A 254 -19.70 2.36 2.30
N VAL A 255 -18.52 2.88 2.62
CA VAL A 255 -18.14 4.28 2.38
C VAL A 255 -18.19 4.59 0.88
N LEU A 256 -17.62 3.73 0.04
CA LEU A 256 -17.62 3.89 -1.42
C LEU A 256 -19.03 3.81 -2.02
N ILE A 257 -19.84 2.85 -1.57
CA ILE A 257 -21.24 2.72 -2.01
C ILE A 257 -22.03 3.98 -1.64
N ALA A 258 -21.89 4.48 -0.42
CA ALA A 258 -22.52 5.73 0.01
C ALA A 258 -22.04 6.92 -0.84
N GLY A 259 -20.74 6.98 -1.14
CA GLY A 259 -20.14 7.99 -2.03
C GLY A 259 -20.73 7.94 -3.44
N ILE A 260 -20.87 6.75 -4.04
CA ILE A 260 -21.48 6.58 -5.37
C ILE A 260 -22.92 7.06 -5.39
N ILE A 261 -23.73 6.64 -4.41
CA ILE A 261 -25.14 7.01 -4.31
C ILE A 261 -25.27 8.52 -4.14
N LEU A 262 -24.51 9.13 -3.21
CA LEU A 262 -24.59 10.54 -2.93
C LEU A 262 -24.10 11.39 -4.11
N SER A 263 -23.01 10.98 -4.78
CA SER A 263 -22.55 11.63 -6.02
C SER A 263 -23.59 11.54 -7.13
N GLY A 264 -24.28 10.40 -7.24
CA GLY A 264 -25.39 10.23 -8.18
C GLY A 264 -26.54 11.20 -7.91
N ILE A 265 -27.01 11.25 -6.65
CA ILE A 265 -28.11 12.16 -6.25
C ILE A 265 -27.73 13.62 -6.50
N VAL A 266 -26.55 14.05 -6.05
CA VAL A 266 -26.08 15.43 -6.24
C VAL A 266 -25.90 15.75 -7.72
N GLY A 267 -25.32 14.84 -8.51
CA GLY A 267 -25.14 15.04 -9.95
C GLY A 267 -26.45 15.20 -10.72
N LEU A 268 -27.49 14.41 -10.37
CA LEU A 268 -28.83 14.52 -10.94
C LEU A 268 -29.50 15.85 -10.53
N LEU A 269 -29.37 16.26 -9.28
CA LEU A 269 -29.97 17.50 -8.77
C LEU A 269 -29.29 18.75 -9.33
N THR A 270 -27.98 18.71 -9.57
CA THR A 270 -27.21 19.86 -10.09
C THR A 270 -27.13 19.89 -11.61
N GLY A 271 -27.71 18.90 -12.31
CA GLY A 271 -27.66 18.79 -13.77
C GLY A 271 -26.29 18.42 -14.32
N GLY A 272 -25.40 17.84 -13.50
CA GLY A 272 -24.08 17.36 -13.94
C GLY A 272 -24.17 16.17 -14.89
N PHE A 273 -25.21 15.36 -14.76
CA PHE A 273 -25.59 14.25 -15.67
C PHE A 273 -27.05 13.86 -15.45
N ASP A 274 -27.62 13.11 -16.40
CA ASP A 274 -28.90 12.40 -16.27
C ASP A 274 -28.66 10.96 -15.72
N ILE A 275 -29.71 10.19 -15.54
CA ILE A 275 -29.61 8.79 -15.05
C ILE A 275 -28.75 7.90 -15.93
N TRP A 276 -28.76 8.13 -17.24
CA TRP A 276 -27.96 7.38 -18.20
C TRP A 276 -26.49 7.78 -18.12
N GLY A 277 -26.21 9.07 -17.98
CA GLY A 277 -24.88 9.63 -17.77
C GLY A 277 -24.26 9.13 -16.45
N TRP A 278 -25.07 9.00 -15.39
CA TRP A 278 -24.61 8.40 -14.14
C TRP A 278 -24.17 6.93 -14.32
N ASN A 279 -25.04 6.12 -14.97
CA ASN A 279 -24.69 4.73 -15.25
C ASN A 279 -23.45 4.60 -16.16
N ALA A 280 -23.35 5.43 -17.18
CA ALA A 280 -22.17 5.45 -18.07
C ALA A 280 -20.89 5.81 -17.31
N SER A 281 -20.96 6.81 -16.40
CA SER A 281 -19.82 7.21 -15.56
C SER A 281 -19.37 6.08 -14.64
N MET A 282 -20.28 5.37 -13.98
CA MET A 282 -19.94 4.19 -13.16
C MET A 282 -19.26 3.11 -14.02
N GLY A 283 -19.85 2.78 -15.19
CA GLY A 283 -19.31 1.79 -16.08
C GLY A 283 -17.89 2.11 -16.58
N LEU A 284 -17.65 3.37 -16.96
CA LEU A 284 -16.33 3.85 -17.36
C LEU A 284 -15.34 3.74 -16.20
N GLY A 285 -15.73 4.15 -15.00
CA GLY A 285 -14.87 4.07 -13.81
C GLY A 285 -14.47 2.63 -13.47
N ILE A 286 -15.40 1.67 -13.56
CA ILE A 286 -15.12 0.25 -13.35
C ILE A 286 -14.14 -0.27 -14.42
N THR A 287 -14.36 0.08 -15.68
CA THR A 287 -13.51 -0.36 -16.80
C THR A 287 -12.09 0.19 -16.68
N ASN A 288 -11.91 1.43 -16.22
CA ASN A 288 -10.61 2.04 -16.00
C ASN A 288 -9.77 1.30 -14.94
N MET A 289 -10.41 0.56 -14.03
CA MET A 289 -9.70 -0.28 -13.04
C MET A 289 -9.34 -1.67 -13.59
N GLY A 290 -9.68 -2.00 -14.84
CA GLY A 290 -9.50 -3.33 -15.42
C GLY A 290 -8.07 -3.85 -15.36
N GLU A 291 -7.08 -3.02 -15.69
CA GLU A 291 -5.67 -3.39 -15.63
C GLU A 291 -5.25 -3.79 -14.21
N LEU A 292 -5.66 -3.02 -13.20
CA LEU A 292 -5.32 -3.28 -11.79
C LEU A 292 -5.96 -4.58 -11.29
N ILE A 293 -7.20 -4.84 -11.70
CA ILE A 293 -7.91 -6.08 -11.38
C ILE A 293 -7.14 -7.27 -11.95
N ILE A 294 -6.73 -7.20 -13.22
CA ILE A 294 -5.95 -8.26 -13.88
C ILE A 294 -4.62 -8.49 -13.15
N VAL A 295 -3.86 -7.42 -12.90
CA VAL A 295 -2.57 -7.50 -12.17
C VAL A 295 -2.76 -8.13 -10.79
N THR A 296 -3.78 -7.73 -10.06
CA THR A 296 -4.06 -8.24 -8.70
C THR A 296 -4.37 -9.73 -8.70
N LEU A 297 -5.19 -10.21 -9.65
CA LEU A 297 -5.53 -11.63 -9.78
C LEU A 297 -4.29 -12.46 -10.17
N LEU A 298 -3.51 -12.00 -11.16
CA LEU A 298 -2.29 -12.68 -11.60
C LEU A 298 -1.22 -12.70 -10.50
N ALA A 299 -1.03 -11.59 -9.80
CA ALA A 299 -0.12 -11.52 -8.65
C ALA A 299 -0.53 -12.51 -7.55
N GLY A 300 -1.83 -12.54 -7.18
CA GLY A 300 -2.35 -13.47 -6.18
C GLY A 300 -2.08 -14.94 -6.55
N GLY A 301 -2.35 -15.30 -7.81
CA GLY A 301 -2.06 -16.65 -8.31
C GLY A 301 -0.57 -16.99 -8.30
N MET A 302 0.27 -16.08 -8.81
CA MET A 302 1.73 -16.25 -8.83
C MET A 302 2.32 -16.40 -7.43
N LEU A 303 1.90 -15.56 -6.48
CA LEU A 303 2.39 -15.59 -5.11
C LEU A 303 1.97 -16.86 -4.37
N GLU A 304 0.76 -17.37 -4.62
CA GLU A 304 0.34 -18.68 -4.11
C GLU A 304 1.19 -19.82 -4.65
N MET A 305 1.59 -19.78 -5.93
CA MET A 305 2.50 -20.78 -6.51
C MET A 305 3.88 -20.72 -5.87
N ILE A 306 4.41 -19.53 -5.58
CA ILE A 306 5.68 -19.35 -4.85
C ILE A 306 5.58 -19.98 -3.46
N ARG A 307 4.50 -19.72 -2.73
CA ARG A 307 4.23 -20.27 -1.40
C ARG A 307 4.11 -21.80 -1.47
N TYR A 308 3.27 -22.32 -2.34
CA TYR A 308 3.00 -23.74 -2.52
C TYR A 308 4.27 -24.56 -2.86
N ASN A 309 5.18 -23.98 -3.62
CA ASN A 309 6.44 -24.62 -4.00
C ASN A 309 7.58 -24.42 -2.99
N GLY A 310 7.32 -23.84 -1.80
CA GLY A 310 8.30 -23.72 -0.70
C GLY A 310 9.25 -22.53 -0.81
N GLY A 311 8.93 -21.52 -1.61
CA GLY A 311 9.76 -20.31 -1.74
C GLY A 311 9.82 -19.51 -0.46
N VAL A 312 8.69 -19.34 0.20
CA VAL A 312 8.59 -18.64 1.50
C VAL A 312 9.33 -19.40 2.58
N ASP A 313 9.17 -20.74 2.64
CA ASP A 313 9.84 -21.60 3.60
C ASP A 313 11.38 -21.54 3.44
N TRP A 314 11.88 -21.43 2.20
CA TRP A 314 13.30 -21.24 1.94
C TRP A 314 13.82 -19.90 2.48
N ILE A 315 13.08 -18.80 2.30
CA ILE A 315 13.44 -17.50 2.83
C ILE A 315 13.52 -17.56 4.36
N ILE A 316 12.51 -18.13 5.01
CA ILE A 316 12.47 -18.32 6.46
C ILE A 316 13.69 -19.05 6.94
N LEU A 317 13.99 -20.23 6.35
CA LEU A 317 15.15 -21.05 6.72
C LEU A 317 16.47 -20.28 6.57
N LYS A 318 16.64 -19.56 5.44
CA LYS A 318 17.88 -18.83 5.15
C LYS A 318 18.13 -17.67 6.11
N LEU A 319 17.08 -16.92 6.44
CA LEU A 319 17.17 -15.79 7.34
C LEU A 319 17.39 -16.20 8.80
N THR A 320 16.77 -17.29 9.25
CA THR A 320 16.86 -17.72 10.65
C THR A 320 18.13 -18.49 10.97
N SER A 321 18.78 -19.11 9.98
CA SER A 321 19.94 -20.00 10.19
C SER A 321 21.25 -19.32 10.61
N ARG A 322 21.39 -17.99 10.47
CA ARG A 322 22.65 -17.25 10.65
C ARG A 322 22.64 -16.22 11.76
N ILE A 323 21.61 -16.18 12.60
CA ILE A 323 21.49 -15.18 13.66
C ILE A 323 22.51 -15.46 14.78
N ARG A 324 23.33 -14.45 15.13
CA ARG A 324 24.38 -14.55 16.18
C ARG A 324 24.33 -13.43 17.24
N SER A 325 23.55 -12.39 17.04
CA SER A 325 23.48 -11.22 17.95
C SER A 325 22.07 -10.64 17.99
N THR A 326 21.75 -9.82 19.00
CA THR A 326 20.45 -9.14 19.13
C THR A 326 20.16 -8.23 17.93
N LYS A 327 21.16 -7.46 17.46
CA LYS A 327 21.02 -6.64 16.24
C LYS A 327 20.80 -7.50 14.98
N GLY A 328 21.51 -8.63 14.91
CA GLY A 328 21.31 -9.60 13.83
C GLY A 328 19.91 -10.22 13.86
N ALA A 329 19.36 -10.43 15.06
CA ALA A 329 17.99 -10.92 15.25
C ALA A 329 16.95 -9.86 14.84
N GLU A 330 17.12 -8.58 15.23
CA GLU A 330 16.28 -7.48 14.76
C GLU A 330 16.33 -7.32 13.24
N GLY A 331 17.52 -7.36 12.64
CA GLY A 331 17.72 -7.34 11.20
C GLY A 331 17.07 -8.54 10.49
N SER A 332 17.11 -9.73 11.12
CA SER A 332 16.43 -10.92 10.58
C SER A 332 14.91 -10.83 10.63
N ILE A 333 14.34 -10.25 11.70
CA ILE A 333 12.91 -9.95 11.79
C ILE A 333 12.52 -8.96 10.69
N ALA A 334 13.28 -7.87 10.51
CA ALA A 334 13.06 -6.89 9.48
C ALA A 334 13.10 -7.49 8.07
N ALA A 335 14.11 -8.30 7.77
CA ALA A 335 14.24 -8.99 6.49
C ALA A 335 13.13 -10.02 6.28
N LEU A 336 12.75 -10.78 7.31
CA LEU A 336 11.69 -11.77 7.24
C LEU A 336 10.36 -11.16 6.83
N ILE A 337 9.93 -10.10 7.52
CA ILE A 337 8.66 -9.43 7.19
C ILE A 337 8.74 -8.75 5.82
N SER A 338 9.89 -8.17 5.44
CA SER A 338 10.09 -7.55 4.13
C SER A 338 9.92 -8.55 3.00
N PHE A 339 10.58 -9.71 3.09
CA PHE A 339 10.45 -10.76 2.08
C PHE A 339 9.06 -11.41 2.08
N ALA A 340 8.46 -11.64 3.25
CA ALA A 340 7.09 -12.12 3.33
C ALA A 340 6.13 -11.17 2.61
N ASN A 341 6.33 -9.87 2.79
CA ASN A 341 5.50 -8.83 2.15
C ASN A 341 5.70 -8.80 0.62
N LEU A 342 6.94 -8.89 0.13
CA LEU A 342 7.21 -9.05 -1.29
C LEU A 342 6.52 -10.29 -1.89
N CYS A 343 6.46 -11.40 -1.13
CA CYS A 343 5.84 -12.64 -1.56
C CYS A 343 4.32 -12.68 -1.41
N THR A 344 3.71 -11.76 -0.69
CA THR A 344 2.26 -11.76 -0.44
C THR A 344 1.55 -10.55 -1.03
N ALA A 345 2.31 -9.48 -1.34
CA ALA A 345 1.79 -8.16 -1.72
C ALA A 345 0.70 -7.63 -0.76
N ASN A 346 0.70 -8.14 0.48
CA ASN A 346 -0.28 -7.80 1.50
C ASN A 346 0.38 -7.82 2.90
N ASN A 347 0.43 -6.65 3.52
CA ASN A 347 1.11 -6.46 4.81
C ASN A 347 0.47 -7.28 5.95
N THR A 348 -0.83 -7.41 5.99
CA THR A 348 -1.55 -8.20 7.03
C THR A 348 -1.22 -9.68 6.92
N ILE A 349 -1.26 -10.25 5.70
CA ILE A 349 -0.89 -11.65 5.47
C ILE A 349 0.59 -11.89 5.80
N ALA A 350 1.47 -10.98 5.36
CA ALA A 350 2.89 -11.05 5.68
C ALA A 350 3.13 -11.09 7.20
N LEU A 351 2.42 -10.26 7.96
CA LEU A 351 2.48 -10.22 9.42
C LEU A 351 1.95 -11.50 10.09
N ILE A 352 0.85 -12.07 9.58
CA ILE A 352 0.32 -13.35 10.08
C ILE A 352 1.35 -14.47 9.88
N MET A 353 2.04 -14.49 8.73
CA MET A 353 3.05 -15.52 8.42
C MET A 353 4.36 -15.31 9.19
N ALA A 354 4.87 -14.09 9.20
CA ALA A 354 6.17 -13.77 9.81
C ALA A 354 6.09 -13.61 11.34
N GLY A 355 4.95 -13.18 11.88
CA GLY A 355 4.77 -12.83 13.28
C GLY A 355 5.15 -13.93 14.26
N PRO A 356 4.65 -15.18 14.13
CA PRO A 356 5.03 -16.27 15.01
C PRO A 356 6.53 -16.61 14.98
N ILE A 357 7.15 -16.51 13.80
CA ILE A 357 8.59 -16.75 13.63
C ILE A 357 9.41 -15.63 14.26
N ALA A 358 8.97 -14.38 14.05
CA ALA A 358 9.59 -13.21 14.69
C ALA A 358 9.48 -13.28 16.22
N LYS A 359 8.37 -13.81 16.76
CA LYS A 359 8.19 -14.05 18.20
C LYS A 359 9.26 -15.01 18.74
N ASP A 360 9.48 -16.15 18.07
CA ASP A 360 10.51 -17.11 18.47
C ASP A 360 11.92 -16.51 18.42
N ILE A 361 12.20 -15.70 17.39
CA ILE A 361 13.48 -14.99 17.29
C ILE A 361 13.61 -14.00 18.45
N ALA A 362 12.57 -13.21 18.71
CA ALA A 362 12.55 -12.23 19.77
C ALA A 362 12.74 -12.86 21.16
N ASP A 363 12.04 -13.94 21.47
CA ASP A 363 12.16 -14.67 22.74
C ASP A 363 13.55 -15.28 22.93
N ARG A 364 14.12 -15.86 21.87
CA ARG A 364 15.47 -16.45 21.90
C ARG A 364 16.58 -15.42 22.16
N PHE A 365 16.46 -14.22 21.55
CA PHE A 365 17.45 -13.17 21.64
C PHE A 365 17.07 -12.07 22.66
N LYS A 366 16.05 -12.32 23.48
CA LYS A 366 15.53 -11.42 24.53
C LYS A 366 15.21 -10.01 24.00
N ILE A 367 14.66 -9.93 22.80
CA ILE A 367 14.17 -8.67 22.22
C ILE A 367 12.82 -8.34 22.89
N ASP A 368 12.67 -7.07 23.33
CA ASP A 368 11.40 -6.60 23.89
C ASP A 368 10.23 -6.83 22.89
N PRO A 369 9.11 -7.46 23.30
CA PRO A 369 7.96 -7.70 22.43
C PRO A 369 7.44 -6.45 21.71
N ARG A 370 7.51 -5.29 22.38
CA ARG A 370 7.12 -3.98 21.80
C ARG A 370 8.04 -3.57 20.66
N ARG A 371 9.33 -3.85 20.80
CA ARG A 371 10.35 -3.61 19.78
C ARG A 371 10.15 -4.53 18.58
N SER A 372 9.93 -5.82 18.83
CA SER A 372 9.66 -6.80 17.77
C SER A 372 8.37 -6.46 17.01
N ALA A 373 7.28 -6.10 17.70
CA ALA A 373 6.04 -5.65 17.07
C ALA A 373 6.24 -4.37 16.22
N SER A 374 7.04 -3.42 16.74
CA SER A 374 7.39 -2.19 16.02
C SER A 374 8.17 -2.50 14.72
N LEU A 375 9.19 -3.37 14.78
CA LEU A 375 9.98 -3.76 13.60
C LEU A 375 9.11 -4.45 12.54
N LEU A 376 8.27 -5.38 12.96
CA LEU A 376 7.34 -6.07 12.06
C LEU A 376 6.43 -5.07 11.33
N ASP A 377 5.83 -4.15 12.06
CA ASP A 377 4.90 -3.19 11.49
C ASP A 377 5.60 -2.14 10.61
N ILE A 378 6.71 -1.57 11.06
CA ILE A 378 7.45 -0.54 10.30
C ILE A 378 7.97 -1.12 8.97
N PHE A 379 8.63 -2.29 8.99
CA PHE A 379 9.14 -2.88 7.76
C PHE A 379 8.04 -3.43 6.86
N SER A 380 6.91 -3.85 7.41
CA SER A 380 5.72 -4.18 6.64
C SER A 380 5.19 -2.94 5.89
N CYS A 381 4.98 -1.83 6.59
CA CYS A 381 4.51 -0.58 5.98
C CYS A 381 5.52 0.00 4.98
N PHE A 382 6.83 -0.06 5.29
CA PHE A 382 7.88 0.36 4.37
C PHE A 382 7.80 -0.39 3.04
N VAL A 383 7.85 -1.73 3.10
CA VAL A 383 7.87 -2.54 1.88
C VAL A 383 6.54 -2.46 1.13
N GLN A 384 5.40 -2.52 1.83
CA GLN A 384 4.09 -2.41 1.20
C GLN A 384 3.91 -1.06 0.48
N GLY A 385 4.45 0.01 1.06
CA GLY A 385 4.39 1.35 0.47
C GLY A 385 5.19 1.52 -0.80
N ILE A 386 6.14 0.62 -1.10
CA ILE A 386 7.01 0.72 -2.28
C ILE A 386 6.82 -0.41 -3.30
N ILE A 387 6.01 -1.43 -3.00
CA ILE A 387 5.77 -2.54 -3.93
C ILE A 387 4.89 -2.07 -5.10
N PRO A 388 5.37 -2.09 -6.37
CA PRO A 388 4.61 -1.59 -7.50
C PRO A 388 3.35 -2.38 -7.84
N TYR A 389 3.25 -3.62 -7.36
CA TYR A 389 2.09 -4.52 -7.48
C TYR A 389 1.29 -4.63 -6.18
N GLY A 390 1.57 -3.78 -5.18
CA GLY A 390 0.81 -3.68 -3.94
C GLY A 390 -0.45 -2.84 -4.11
N ALA A 391 -1.45 -3.10 -3.27
CA ALA A 391 -2.75 -2.43 -3.34
C ALA A 391 -2.66 -0.90 -3.33
N GLN A 392 -1.75 -0.35 -2.54
CA GLN A 392 -1.60 1.09 -2.36
C GLN A 392 -1.14 1.78 -3.65
N LEU A 393 -0.05 1.28 -4.26
CA LEU A 393 0.47 1.87 -5.50
C LEU A 393 -0.44 1.58 -6.69
N LEU A 394 -1.00 0.38 -6.79
CA LEU A 394 -1.96 0.07 -7.84
C LEU A 394 -3.19 0.98 -7.75
N MET A 395 -3.75 1.19 -6.54
CA MET A 395 -4.90 2.07 -6.35
C MET A 395 -4.57 3.51 -6.75
N ALA A 396 -3.45 4.06 -6.28
CA ALA A 396 -3.01 5.41 -6.63
C ALA A 396 -2.80 5.55 -8.15
N ALA A 397 -2.11 4.58 -8.77
CA ALA A 397 -1.84 4.53 -10.19
C ALA A 397 -3.12 4.51 -11.04
N GLY A 398 -4.09 3.68 -10.65
CA GLY A 398 -5.36 3.57 -11.37
C GLY A 398 -6.21 4.82 -11.27
N LEU A 399 -6.27 5.45 -10.11
CA LEU A 399 -7.04 6.68 -9.91
C LEU A 399 -6.39 7.89 -10.61
N GLY A 400 -5.06 7.88 -10.77
CA GLY A 400 -4.34 8.96 -11.43
C GLY A 400 -3.94 8.67 -12.89
N HIS A 401 -4.22 7.50 -13.40
CA HIS A 401 -3.83 7.06 -14.75
C HIS A 401 -2.32 7.20 -15.03
N VAL A 402 -1.48 6.94 -14.01
CA VAL A 402 -0.03 6.96 -14.09
C VAL A 402 0.57 5.60 -13.73
N SER A 403 1.82 5.36 -14.15
CA SER A 403 2.51 4.12 -13.79
C SER A 403 2.83 4.07 -12.29
N PRO A 404 2.66 2.91 -11.61
CA PRO A 404 3.16 2.73 -10.25
C PRO A 404 4.65 3.10 -10.08
N ILE A 405 5.46 2.86 -11.10
CA ILE A 405 6.91 3.16 -11.10
C ILE A 405 7.18 4.68 -11.06
N GLU A 406 6.35 5.48 -11.72
CA GLU A 406 6.47 6.93 -11.66
C GLU A 406 6.15 7.45 -10.25
N ILE A 407 5.12 6.92 -9.59
CA ILE A 407 4.77 7.27 -8.22
C ILE A 407 5.90 6.91 -7.26
N MET A 408 6.60 5.78 -7.48
CA MET A 408 7.70 5.33 -6.63
C MET A 408 8.81 6.38 -6.47
N GLN A 409 9.04 7.25 -7.45
CA GLN A 409 10.05 8.30 -7.38
C GLN A 409 9.77 9.34 -6.28
N TYR A 410 8.52 9.45 -5.84
CA TYR A 410 8.04 10.48 -4.92
C TYR A 410 7.57 9.93 -3.56
N LEU A 411 7.88 8.66 -3.25
CA LEU A 411 7.51 7.99 -1.99
C LEU A 411 8.48 8.33 -0.85
N TYR A 412 8.64 9.61 -0.55
CA TYR A 412 9.66 10.03 0.40
C TYR A 412 9.46 9.45 1.79
N TYR A 413 8.22 9.41 2.31
CA TYR A 413 7.99 8.84 3.64
C TYR A 413 8.34 7.34 3.73
N PRO A 414 7.87 6.45 2.84
CA PRO A 414 8.26 5.05 2.88
C PRO A 414 9.78 4.84 2.85
N TYR A 415 10.51 5.52 1.95
CA TYR A 415 11.96 5.38 1.86
C TYR A 415 12.67 5.86 3.11
N LEU A 416 12.31 7.04 3.61
CA LEU A 416 12.88 7.59 4.85
C LEU A 416 12.53 6.73 6.06
N LEU A 417 11.32 6.12 6.09
CA LEU A 417 10.92 5.18 7.14
C LEU A 417 11.82 3.95 7.15
N GLY A 418 12.09 3.34 6.00
CA GLY A 418 13.00 2.21 5.86
C GLY A 418 14.40 2.54 6.35
N VAL A 419 14.96 3.68 5.91
CA VAL A 419 16.28 4.15 6.36
C VAL A 419 16.28 4.44 7.86
N GLY A 420 15.29 5.14 8.38
CA GLY A 420 15.16 5.46 9.80
C GLY A 420 15.03 4.22 10.67
N ALA A 421 14.31 3.21 10.21
CA ALA A 421 14.20 1.93 10.92
C ALA A 421 15.51 1.15 10.93
N LEU A 422 16.28 1.15 9.84
CA LEU A 422 17.63 0.55 9.81
C LEU A 422 18.60 1.28 10.75
N LEU A 423 18.54 2.61 10.78
CA LEU A 423 19.31 3.41 11.74
C LEU A 423 18.87 3.11 13.18
N ALA A 424 17.56 2.94 13.43
CA ALA A 424 17.06 2.59 14.75
C ALA A 424 17.57 1.21 15.24
N ILE A 425 17.71 0.23 14.34
CA ILE A 425 18.37 -1.06 14.65
C ILE A 425 19.86 -0.83 14.95
N THR A 426 20.56 -0.11 14.08
CA THR A 426 22.00 0.09 14.18
C THR A 426 22.41 0.81 15.46
N PHE A 427 21.67 1.85 15.85
CA PHE A 427 21.94 2.69 17.02
C PHE A 427 21.17 2.29 18.27
N ASN A 428 20.47 1.16 18.27
CA ASN A 428 19.61 0.68 19.37
C ASN A 428 18.59 1.75 19.83
N TYR A 429 17.94 2.41 18.88
CA TYR A 429 16.94 3.45 19.20
C TYR A 429 15.51 2.92 19.03
N PRO A 430 14.58 3.23 19.94
CA PRO A 430 14.74 3.90 21.23
C PRO A 430 15.41 2.97 22.29
N ARG A 431 16.46 3.43 22.97
CA ARG A 431 17.26 2.64 23.91
C ARG A 431 16.46 1.93 25.01
N LYS A 432 15.34 2.51 25.43
CA LYS A 432 14.44 1.95 26.46
C LYS A 432 13.87 0.58 26.08
N TYR A 433 13.81 0.25 24.78
CA TYR A 433 13.20 -0.97 24.23
C TYR A 433 14.21 -1.83 23.46
N ALA A 434 15.45 -1.38 23.35
CA ALA A 434 16.56 -2.19 22.88
C ALA A 434 16.95 -3.13 24.03
N GLY A 435 16.99 -4.44 23.77
CA GLY A 435 17.43 -5.42 24.79
C GLY A 435 18.81 -5.06 25.33
N ASP A 436 19.05 -5.43 26.58
CA ASP A 436 20.37 -5.24 27.18
C ASP A 436 21.44 -5.90 26.29
N CYS A 437 22.44 -5.08 25.89
CA CYS A 437 23.62 -5.51 25.15
C CYS A 437 24.53 -6.33 26.03
#